data_49429640ed97b32f17fa7294740e7e1d
#
_entry.id   49429640ed97b32f17fa7294740e7e1d
#
_cell.length_a   1.000
_cell.length_b   1.000
_cell.length_c   1.000
_cell.angle_alpha   90.00
_cell.angle_beta   90.00
_cell.angle_gamma   90.00
#
_symmetry.space_group_name_H-M   'P 1'
#
loop_
_entity.id
_entity.type
_entity.pdbx_description
1 polymer ?
#
loop_
_entity_poly.entity_id
_entity_poly.type
_entity_poly.pdbx_seq_one_letter_code
_entity_poly.pdbx_strand_id
1 'polypeptide(L)'
;MQNGLRRRVAGQITLSALVVVGVIYMFASLQRQLIYFPQVEPEDKLLRVAAAAGLQPWRDSSDALIGWHTESANDQSKRVLVFHGNAGYALHRDYYAAGFLAQGQYWDVYLFEYPGYGARTGAPSEVDIKAAARHALELLLSHDARPVYLVGESLGSGVASYLASQFPEQVAGMLLVTPFTSLTDVASHHYRFLPVGALLSERYDAQEALSHYRGPVAFLLAGSDEIVPTPLGQTLYEGYPG
;
A
#
# COMPACT_ATOMS: atom_id res chain seq x y z
N MET A 1 -6.30 34.15 -49.47
CA MET A 1 -7.21 33.27 -48.72
C MET A 1 -6.47 32.11 -47.98
N GLN A 2 -5.48 31.45 -48.55
CA GLN A 2 -4.78 30.31 -47.94
C GLN A 2 -4.03 30.59 -46.62
N ASN A 3 -3.43 31.79 -46.47
CA ASN A 3 -2.67 32.13 -45.23
C ASN A 3 -3.57 32.32 -44.00
N GLY A 4 -4.82 32.78 -44.18
CA GLY A 4 -5.78 32.93 -43.09
C GLY A 4 -6.30 31.59 -42.56
N LEU A 5 -6.51 30.62 -43.46
CA LEU A 5 -6.93 29.27 -43.09
C LEU A 5 -5.82 28.51 -42.32
N ARG A 6 -4.58 28.61 -42.80
CA ARG A 6 -3.40 28.00 -42.10
C ARG A 6 -3.21 28.58 -40.71
N ARG A 7 -3.38 29.89 -40.52
CA ARG A 7 -3.26 30.50 -39.16
C ARG A 7 -4.40 30.07 -38.26
N ARG A 8 -5.65 29.92 -38.75
CA ARG A 8 -6.76 29.41 -37.93
C ARG A 8 -6.57 27.95 -37.52
N VAL A 9 -6.14 27.10 -38.46
CA VAL A 9 -5.85 25.69 -38.19
C VAL A 9 -4.69 25.55 -37.20
N ALA A 10 -3.60 26.31 -37.37
CA ALA A 10 -2.50 26.32 -36.43
C ALA A 10 -2.94 26.78 -35.00
N GLY A 11 -3.76 27.84 -34.92
CA GLY A 11 -4.32 28.31 -33.65
C GLY A 11 -5.21 27.26 -32.95
N GLN A 12 -6.03 26.53 -33.72
CA GLN A 12 -6.86 25.45 -33.18
C GLN A 12 -6.02 24.29 -32.68
N ILE A 13 -4.97 23.86 -33.38
CA ILE A 13 -4.05 22.82 -32.97
C ILE A 13 -3.34 23.24 -31.68
N THR A 14 -2.86 24.47 -31.60
CA THR A 14 -2.18 24.99 -30.39
C THR A 14 -3.14 25.01 -29.18
N LEU A 15 -4.38 25.47 -29.36
CA LEU A 15 -5.38 25.49 -28.28
C LEU A 15 -5.71 24.06 -27.81
N SER A 16 -5.92 23.14 -28.76
CA SER A 16 -6.18 21.73 -28.43
C SER A 16 -5.00 21.10 -27.65
N ALA A 17 -3.76 21.37 -28.08
CA ALA A 17 -2.56 20.90 -27.36
C ALA A 17 -2.49 21.47 -25.96
N LEU A 18 -2.77 22.73 -25.73
CA LEU A 18 -2.80 23.37 -24.41
C LEU A 18 -3.88 22.77 -23.51
N VAL A 19 -5.07 22.49 -24.05
CA VAL A 19 -6.14 21.82 -23.30
C VAL A 19 -5.71 20.42 -22.88
N VAL A 20 -5.12 19.62 -23.77
CA VAL A 20 -4.63 18.28 -23.47
C VAL A 20 -3.53 18.33 -22.39
N VAL A 21 -2.57 19.22 -22.50
CA VAL A 21 -1.52 19.42 -21.49
C VAL A 21 -2.13 19.83 -20.15
N GLY A 22 -3.11 20.73 -20.15
CA GLY A 22 -3.83 21.14 -18.94
C GLY A 22 -4.57 19.97 -18.26
N VAL A 23 -5.24 19.13 -19.03
CA VAL A 23 -5.92 17.92 -18.53
C VAL A 23 -4.91 16.92 -17.95
N ILE A 24 -3.79 16.68 -18.64
CA ILE A 24 -2.71 15.80 -18.15
C ILE A 24 -2.15 16.34 -16.84
N TYR A 25 -1.86 17.63 -16.76
CA TYR A 25 -1.34 18.26 -15.55
C TYR A 25 -2.34 18.17 -14.40
N MET A 26 -3.62 18.44 -14.66
CA MET A 26 -4.69 18.30 -13.67
C MET A 26 -4.78 16.86 -13.16
N PHE A 27 -4.77 15.87 -14.05
CA PHE A 27 -4.80 14.47 -13.67
C PHE A 27 -3.58 14.09 -12.85
N ALA A 28 -2.37 14.46 -13.28
CA ALA A 28 -1.14 14.21 -12.55
C ALA A 28 -1.14 14.84 -11.15
N SER A 29 -1.76 16.00 -11.00
CA SER A 29 -1.86 16.70 -9.71
C SER A 29 -2.92 16.11 -8.77
N LEU A 30 -3.99 15.52 -9.32
CA LEU A 30 -5.13 15.01 -8.56
C LEU A 30 -5.09 13.50 -8.32
N GLN A 31 -4.23 12.75 -9.01
CA GLN A 31 -4.21 11.28 -8.94
C GLN A 31 -4.09 10.73 -7.52
N ARG A 32 -3.30 11.37 -6.64
CA ARG A 32 -3.15 10.96 -5.25
C ARG A 32 -4.46 11.05 -4.48
N GLN A 33 -5.29 12.06 -4.74
CA GLN A 33 -6.61 12.20 -4.12
C GLN A 33 -7.62 11.17 -4.63
N LEU A 34 -7.37 10.58 -5.80
CA LEU A 34 -8.17 9.50 -6.36
C LEU A 34 -7.72 8.11 -5.91
N ILE A 35 -6.50 8.00 -5.39
CA ILE A 35 -5.91 6.74 -4.94
C ILE A 35 -6.00 6.60 -3.42
N TYR A 36 -5.66 7.64 -2.66
CA TYR A 36 -5.56 7.59 -1.22
C TYR A 36 -6.75 8.26 -0.56
N PHE A 37 -7.38 7.54 0.36
CA PHE A 37 -8.55 8.00 1.12
C PHE A 37 -8.27 7.94 2.64
N PRO A 38 -7.30 8.75 3.12
CA PRO A 38 -6.96 8.75 4.53
C PRO A 38 -8.11 9.26 5.39
N GLN A 39 -8.40 8.57 6.49
CA GLN A 39 -9.17 9.13 7.58
C GLN A 39 -8.19 9.60 8.64
N VAL A 40 -8.24 10.89 8.93
CA VAL A 40 -7.38 11.53 9.94
C VAL A 40 -8.18 11.68 11.23
N GLU A 41 -7.60 11.23 12.33
CA GLU A 41 -8.22 11.29 13.65
C GLU A 41 -7.22 11.81 14.68
N PRO A 42 -7.70 12.50 15.74
CA PRO A 42 -6.84 12.91 16.84
C PRO A 42 -6.16 11.71 17.51
N GLU A 43 -4.88 11.85 17.86
CA GLU A 43 -4.09 10.76 18.44
C GLU A 43 -4.69 10.27 19.76
N ASP A 44 -5.19 11.16 20.61
CA ASP A 44 -5.82 10.79 21.89
C ASP A 44 -7.07 9.91 21.71
N LYS A 45 -7.80 10.11 20.61
CA LYS A 45 -8.93 9.22 20.23
C LYS A 45 -8.41 7.84 19.82
N LEU A 46 -7.38 7.80 18.96
CA LEU A 46 -6.82 6.54 18.48
C LEU A 46 -6.13 5.73 19.58
N LEU A 47 -5.49 6.40 20.56
CA LEU A 47 -4.94 5.73 21.75
C LEU A 47 -6.04 5.00 22.55
N ARG A 48 -7.24 5.58 22.68
CA ARG A 48 -8.36 4.92 23.35
C ARG A 48 -8.89 3.73 22.54
N VAL A 49 -8.97 3.87 21.21
CA VAL A 49 -9.40 2.77 20.32
C VAL A 49 -8.40 1.62 20.37
N ALA A 50 -7.11 1.94 20.27
CA ALA A 50 -6.05 0.94 20.34
C ALA A 50 -6.04 0.19 21.67
N ALA A 51 -6.14 0.91 22.80
CA ALA A 51 -6.20 0.29 24.13
C ALA A 51 -7.41 -0.65 24.29
N ALA A 52 -8.58 -0.27 23.75
CA ALA A 52 -9.76 -1.13 23.75
C ALA A 52 -9.58 -2.41 22.92
N ALA A 53 -8.73 -2.37 21.89
CA ALA A 53 -8.35 -3.53 21.06
C ALA A 53 -7.12 -4.30 21.61
N GLY A 54 -6.58 -3.93 22.77
CA GLY A 54 -5.37 -4.55 23.33
C GLY A 54 -4.09 -4.18 22.56
N LEU A 55 -4.10 -3.04 21.88
CA LEU A 55 -2.97 -2.54 21.10
C LEU A 55 -2.33 -1.34 21.77
N GLN A 56 -1.03 -1.19 21.57
CA GLN A 56 -0.20 -0.09 22.05
C GLN A 56 0.31 0.75 20.87
N PRO A 57 0.63 2.06 21.06
CA PRO A 57 1.23 2.87 20.02
C PRO A 57 2.64 2.37 19.69
N TRP A 58 2.90 2.15 18.41
CA TRP A 58 4.24 1.86 17.90
C TRP A 58 4.88 3.14 17.41
N ARG A 59 6.03 3.48 18.02
CA ARG A 59 6.76 4.70 17.75
C ARG A 59 8.17 4.41 17.26
N ASP A 60 8.71 5.30 16.45
CA ASP A 60 10.11 5.25 16.05
C ASP A 60 11.03 5.92 17.08
N SER A 61 12.33 5.96 16.79
CA SER A 61 13.35 6.55 17.66
C SER A 61 13.19 8.06 17.91
N SER A 62 12.38 8.75 17.10
CA SER A 62 12.05 10.17 17.27
C SER A 62 10.75 10.41 18.06
N ASP A 63 10.15 9.34 18.60
CA ASP A 63 8.84 9.31 19.26
C ASP A 63 7.66 9.59 18.30
N ALA A 64 7.88 9.51 16.99
CA ALA A 64 6.81 9.65 16.01
C ALA A 64 5.97 8.36 15.93
N LEU A 65 4.64 8.51 15.93
CA LEU A 65 3.72 7.40 15.75
C LEU A 65 3.86 6.82 14.34
N ILE A 66 4.19 5.52 14.25
CA ILE A 66 4.33 4.79 12.98
C ILE A 66 3.35 3.64 12.82
N GLY A 67 2.58 3.34 13.86
CA GLY A 67 1.58 2.29 13.84
C GLY A 67 1.12 1.88 15.23
N TRP A 68 0.66 0.64 15.33
CA TRP A 68 0.11 0.04 16.54
C TRP A 68 0.63 -1.39 16.66
N HIS A 69 0.83 -1.88 17.86
CA HIS A 69 1.29 -3.26 18.03
C HIS A 69 0.65 -3.92 19.25
N THR A 70 0.63 -5.26 19.24
CA THR A 70 0.30 -6.04 20.43
C THR A 70 1.45 -5.99 21.41
N GLU A 71 1.16 -6.20 22.69
CA GLU A 71 2.23 -6.43 23.67
C GLU A 71 2.96 -7.72 23.31
N SER A 72 4.30 -7.68 23.30
CA SER A 72 5.10 -8.87 22.99
C SER A 72 4.89 -9.97 24.02
N ALA A 73 4.56 -11.16 23.57
CA ALA A 73 4.30 -12.29 24.45
C ALA A 73 5.61 -12.89 25.02
N ASN A 74 6.65 -13.00 24.19
CA ASN A 74 7.98 -13.49 24.54
C ASN A 74 8.96 -13.40 23.36
N ASP A 75 10.24 -13.67 23.61
CA ASP A 75 11.30 -13.62 22.59
C ASP A 75 11.19 -14.70 21.49
N GLN A 76 10.27 -15.65 21.63
CA GLN A 76 10.01 -16.71 20.65
C GLN A 76 8.80 -16.40 19.76
N SER A 77 8.09 -15.30 20.01
CA SER A 77 6.93 -14.90 19.20
C SER A 77 7.35 -14.63 17.76
N LYS A 78 6.52 -15.08 16.82
CA LYS A 78 6.63 -14.70 15.41
C LYS A 78 6.17 -13.27 15.25
N ARG A 79 6.79 -12.52 14.36
CA ARG A 79 6.41 -11.14 14.07
C ARG A 79 5.64 -11.04 12.76
N VAL A 80 4.56 -10.30 12.77
CA VAL A 80 3.81 -9.99 11.56
C VAL A 80 3.58 -8.50 11.43
N LEU A 81 3.89 -7.96 10.25
CA LEU A 81 3.71 -6.56 9.88
C LEU A 81 2.59 -6.46 8.86
N VAL A 82 1.54 -5.71 9.20
CA VAL A 82 0.29 -5.61 8.43
C VAL A 82 0.21 -4.25 7.74
N PHE A 83 -0.05 -4.25 6.44
CA PHE A 83 -0.27 -3.09 5.59
C PHE A 83 -1.72 -3.05 5.14
N HIS A 84 -2.43 -2.00 5.51
CA HIS A 84 -3.84 -1.83 5.19
C HIS A 84 -4.08 -1.37 3.73
N GLY A 85 -5.32 -1.36 3.30
CA GLY A 85 -5.74 -0.84 2.00
C GLY A 85 -5.67 0.68 1.91
N ASN A 86 -6.14 1.23 0.80
CA ASN A 86 -6.05 2.67 0.49
C ASN A 86 -6.99 3.58 1.29
N ALA A 87 -7.95 3.02 2.04
CA ALA A 87 -8.95 3.80 2.78
C ALA A 87 -8.91 3.52 4.30
N GLY A 88 -9.24 4.53 5.09
CA GLY A 88 -9.33 4.42 6.55
C GLY A 88 -8.03 4.75 7.27
N TYR A 89 -7.61 3.91 8.20
CA TYR A 89 -6.35 3.94 8.97
C TYR A 89 -6.06 2.55 9.55
N ALA A 90 -4.86 2.35 10.08
CA ALA A 90 -4.36 1.03 10.51
C ALA A 90 -5.24 0.32 11.54
N LEU A 91 -5.81 1.02 12.54
CA LEU A 91 -6.66 0.40 13.56
C LEU A 91 -7.99 -0.14 13.02
N HIS A 92 -8.42 0.23 11.81
CA HIS A 92 -9.55 -0.46 11.15
C HIS A 92 -9.23 -1.92 10.79
N ARG A 93 -7.99 -2.36 10.99
CA ARG A 93 -7.50 -3.72 10.74
C ARG A 93 -7.08 -4.42 12.04
N ASP A 94 -7.62 -4.00 13.18
CA ASP A 94 -7.40 -4.64 14.49
C ASP A 94 -7.81 -6.12 14.51
N TYR A 95 -8.75 -6.52 13.64
CA TYR A 95 -9.14 -7.91 13.44
C TYR A 95 -7.99 -8.82 12.98
N TYR A 96 -6.93 -8.31 12.33
CA TYR A 96 -5.73 -9.10 12.07
C TYR A 96 -5.02 -9.42 13.39
N ALA A 97 -4.86 -8.43 14.28
CA ALA A 97 -4.27 -8.69 15.59
C ALA A 97 -5.10 -9.71 16.38
N ALA A 98 -6.42 -9.54 16.44
CA ALA A 98 -7.31 -10.49 17.08
C ALA A 98 -7.22 -11.90 16.46
N GLY A 99 -7.16 -12.00 15.11
CA GLY A 99 -7.05 -13.27 14.39
C GLY A 99 -5.73 -14.01 14.66
N PHE A 100 -4.60 -13.30 14.65
CA PHE A 100 -3.30 -13.90 14.98
C PHE A 100 -3.22 -14.31 16.44
N LEU A 101 -3.69 -13.50 17.38
CA LEU A 101 -3.71 -13.83 18.81
C LEU A 101 -4.61 -15.03 19.11
N ALA A 102 -5.69 -15.22 18.38
CA ALA A 102 -6.58 -16.39 18.52
C ALA A 102 -5.91 -17.71 18.11
N GLN A 103 -4.79 -17.67 17.35
CA GLN A 103 -3.99 -18.85 17.02
C GLN A 103 -3.01 -19.25 18.15
N GLY A 104 -2.99 -18.51 19.26
CA GLY A 104 -2.08 -18.71 20.39
C GLY A 104 -1.15 -17.52 20.62
N GLN A 105 -0.50 -17.47 21.76
CA GLN A 105 0.35 -16.34 22.21
C GLN A 105 1.73 -16.27 21.51
N TYR A 106 1.80 -16.62 20.24
CA TYR A 106 3.08 -16.73 19.52
C TYR A 106 3.26 -15.68 18.44
N TRP A 107 2.46 -14.60 18.48
CA TRP A 107 2.49 -13.55 17.47
C TRP A 107 2.61 -12.16 18.10
N ASP A 108 3.61 -11.42 17.66
CA ASP A 108 3.73 -9.98 17.84
C ASP A 108 3.22 -9.33 16.57
N VAL A 109 2.07 -8.66 16.64
CA VAL A 109 1.38 -8.08 15.48
C VAL A 109 1.61 -6.59 15.45
N TYR A 110 2.05 -6.09 14.30
CA TYR A 110 2.31 -4.68 14.03
C TYR A 110 1.38 -4.21 12.91
N LEU A 111 0.49 -3.28 13.21
CA LEU A 111 -0.38 -2.61 12.23
C LEU A 111 0.30 -1.31 11.82
N PHE A 112 0.84 -1.27 10.61
CA PHE A 112 1.57 -0.11 10.12
C PHE A 112 0.61 0.98 9.66
N GLU A 113 0.84 2.23 10.12
CA GLU A 113 0.08 3.40 9.70
C GLU A 113 0.81 4.13 8.58
N TYR A 114 0.11 4.48 7.51
CA TYR A 114 0.72 5.22 6.40
C TYR A 114 0.90 6.71 6.73
N PRO A 115 1.92 7.39 6.16
CA PRO A 115 2.02 8.84 6.23
C PRO A 115 0.73 9.53 5.81
N GLY A 116 0.21 10.43 6.65
CA GLY A 116 -1.05 11.15 6.41
C GLY A 116 -2.33 10.38 6.78
N TYR A 117 -2.23 9.16 7.31
CA TYR A 117 -3.37 8.38 7.81
C TYR A 117 -3.42 8.38 9.34
N GLY A 118 -4.62 8.18 9.90
CA GLY A 118 -4.82 8.13 11.34
C GLY A 118 -4.35 9.41 12.03
N ALA A 119 -3.42 9.28 12.96
CA ALA A 119 -2.73 10.41 13.61
C ALA A 119 -1.32 10.63 13.06
N ARG A 120 -0.87 9.84 12.08
CA ARG A 120 0.47 9.98 11.52
C ARG A 120 0.59 11.19 10.61
N THR A 121 1.60 12.01 10.84
CA THR A 121 1.89 13.19 10.02
C THR A 121 2.40 12.80 8.63
N GLY A 122 2.35 13.76 7.69
CA GLY A 122 2.81 13.58 6.31
C GLY A 122 1.68 13.60 5.29
N ALA A 123 1.97 13.10 4.10
CA ALA A 123 1.01 12.92 3.02
C ALA A 123 1.29 11.60 2.30
N PRO A 124 0.26 10.86 1.86
CA PRO A 124 0.47 9.58 1.21
C PRO A 124 1.02 9.76 -0.21
N SER A 125 2.04 8.99 -0.53
CA SER A 125 2.51 8.71 -1.88
C SER A 125 3.18 7.33 -1.89
N GLU A 126 3.30 6.70 -3.05
CA GLU A 126 4.00 5.42 -3.16
C GLU A 126 5.43 5.51 -2.61
N VAL A 127 6.14 6.59 -2.95
CA VAL A 127 7.53 6.82 -2.51
C VAL A 127 7.60 6.93 -0.98
N ASP A 128 6.74 7.77 -0.37
CA ASP A 128 6.77 8.00 1.07
C ASP A 128 6.26 6.78 1.85
N ILE A 129 5.23 6.08 1.35
CA ILE A 129 4.71 4.86 1.98
C ILE A 129 5.77 3.75 1.93
N LYS A 130 6.41 3.52 0.78
CA LYS A 130 7.48 2.51 0.65
C LYS A 130 8.69 2.84 1.51
N ALA A 131 9.12 4.09 1.55
CA ALA A 131 10.24 4.54 2.40
C ALA A 131 9.91 4.36 3.90
N ALA A 132 8.71 4.75 4.31
CA ALA A 132 8.26 4.61 5.68
C ALA A 132 8.07 3.14 6.09
N ALA A 133 7.54 2.29 5.20
CA ALA A 133 7.40 0.85 5.43
C ALA A 133 8.76 0.15 5.55
N ARG A 134 9.72 0.54 4.70
CA ARG A 134 11.11 0.07 4.80
C ARG A 134 11.72 0.44 6.14
N HIS A 135 11.61 1.70 6.57
CA HIS A 135 12.10 2.15 7.87
C HIS A 135 11.47 1.35 9.03
N ALA A 136 10.17 1.11 8.98
CA ALA A 136 9.46 0.31 9.98
C ALA A 136 9.98 -1.14 10.06
N LEU A 137 10.24 -1.78 8.93
CA LEU A 137 10.83 -3.12 8.90
C LEU A 137 12.27 -3.11 9.42
N GLU A 138 13.10 -2.15 9.00
CA GLU A 138 14.47 -1.98 9.49
C GLU A 138 14.48 -1.77 11.03
N LEU A 139 13.54 -1.01 11.57
CA LEU A 139 13.39 -0.82 13.02
C LEU A 139 13.09 -2.15 13.72
N LEU A 140 12.16 -2.95 13.22
CA LEU A 140 11.88 -4.28 13.76
C LEU A 140 13.10 -5.19 13.73
N LEU A 141 13.85 -5.18 12.64
CA LEU A 141 15.04 -6.02 12.47
C LEU A 141 16.21 -5.55 13.33
N SER A 142 16.30 -4.25 13.67
CA SER A 142 17.35 -3.71 14.52
C SER A 142 17.20 -4.13 15.99
N HIS A 143 15.97 -4.38 16.45
CA HIS A 143 15.71 -4.87 17.80
C HIS A 143 16.06 -6.36 17.94
N ASP A 144 15.86 -7.11 16.88
CA ASP A 144 16.06 -8.56 16.88
C ASP A 144 16.07 -9.07 15.42
N ALA A 145 16.90 -10.04 15.14
CA ALA A 145 17.12 -10.57 13.79
C ALA A 145 16.08 -11.63 13.36
N ARG A 146 15.03 -11.89 14.17
CA ARG A 146 13.98 -12.85 13.80
C ARG A 146 13.29 -12.40 12.48
N PRO A 147 13.01 -13.33 11.57
CA PRO A 147 12.27 -13.02 10.35
C PRO A 147 10.88 -12.46 10.64
N VAL A 148 10.35 -11.66 9.70
CA VAL A 148 9.05 -11.02 9.80
C VAL A 148 8.12 -11.58 8.74
N TYR A 149 6.89 -11.92 9.11
CA TYR A 149 5.82 -12.21 8.16
C TYR A 149 5.15 -10.89 7.74
N LEU A 150 4.69 -10.80 6.49
CA LEU A 150 3.98 -9.63 5.99
C LEU A 150 2.53 -9.97 5.65
N VAL A 151 1.62 -9.06 5.96
CA VAL A 151 0.24 -9.11 5.46
C VAL A 151 -0.01 -7.84 4.67
N GLY A 152 -0.46 -7.97 3.44
CA GLY A 152 -0.82 -6.83 2.59
C GLY A 152 -2.26 -6.94 2.09
N GLU A 153 -3.10 -5.96 2.43
CA GLU A 153 -4.49 -5.87 1.98
C GLU A 153 -4.62 -4.84 0.86
N SER A 154 -5.12 -5.23 -0.31
CA SER A 154 -5.36 -4.34 -1.45
C SER A 154 -4.09 -3.51 -1.77
N LEU A 155 -4.10 -2.19 -1.64
CA LEU A 155 -2.92 -1.33 -1.80
C LEU A 155 -1.71 -1.84 -0.99
N GLY A 156 -1.98 -2.34 0.23
CA GLY A 156 -0.96 -2.91 1.11
C GLY A 156 -0.26 -4.14 0.52
N SER A 157 -0.89 -4.86 -0.42
CA SER A 157 -0.24 -5.98 -1.12
C SER A 157 0.95 -5.52 -1.95
N GLY A 158 0.85 -4.35 -2.59
CA GLY A 158 1.96 -3.72 -3.31
C GLY A 158 3.09 -3.29 -2.37
N VAL A 159 2.76 -2.81 -1.15
CA VAL A 159 3.75 -2.44 -0.12
C VAL A 159 4.47 -3.68 0.41
N ALA A 160 3.71 -4.73 0.77
CA ALA A 160 4.27 -5.99 1.26
C ALA A 160 5.19 -6.66 0.21
N SER A 161 4.74 -6.71 -1.06
CA SER A 161 5.53 -7.25 -2.17
C SER A 161 6.83 -6.47 -2.37
N TYR A 162 6.77 -5.13 -2.31
CA TYR A 162 7.96 -4.29 -2.37
C TYR A 162 8.95 -4.63 -1.25
N LEU A 163 8.50 -4.73 0.00
CA LEU A 163 9.39 -5.08 1.12
C LEU A 163 10.00 -6.46 0.96
N ALA A 164 9.23 -7.45 0.53
CA ALA A 164 9.74 -8.79 0.28
C ALA A 164 10.82 -8.82 -0.80
N SER A 165 10.71 -7.98 -1.84
CA SER A 165 11.75 -7.84 -2.86
C SER A 165 13.04 -7.20 -2.34
N GLN A 166 12.94 -6.30 -1.34
CA GLN A 166 14.08 -5.60 -0.76
C GLN A 166 14.75 -6.39 0.39
N PHE A 167 14.00 -7.25 1.06
CA PHE A 167 14.43 -8.01 2.25
C PHE A 167 14.08 -9.51 2.12
N PRO A 168 14.46 -10.18 1.02
CA PRO A 168 13.99 -11.54 0.73
C PRO A 168 14.40 -12.56 1.78
N GLU A 169 15.53 -12.36 2.48
CA GLU A 169 16.04 -13.26 3.52
C GLU A 169 15.40 -12.99 4.90
N GLN A 170 14.86 -11.79 5.13
CA GLN A 170 14.26 -11.37 6.40
C GLN A 170 12.74 -11.55 6.41
N VAL A 171 12.12 -11.67 5.24
CA VAL A 171 10.69 -11.93 5.10
C VAL A 171 10.44 -13.43 5.10
N ALA A 172 9.85 -13.94 6.19
CA ALA A 172 9.59 -15.38 6.38
C ALA A 172 8.43 -15.91 5.51
N GLY A 173 7.52 -15.04 5.09
CA GLY A 173 6.37 -15.37 4.26
C GLY A 173 5.38 -14.23 4.21
N MET A 174 4.41 -14.32 3.31
CA MET A 174 3.40 -13.28 3.11
C MET A 174 1.99 -13.84 3.00
N LEU A 175 1.02 -13.02 3.42
CA LEU A 175 -0.39 -13.17 3.07
C LEU A 175 -0.81 -11.92 2.28
N LEU A 176 -1.22 -12.10 1.03
CA LEU A 176 -1.73 -11.04 0.18
C LEU A 176 -3.25 -11.20 0.04
N VAL A 177 -3.98 -10.20 0.51
CA VAL A 177 -5.44 -10.17 0.53
C VAL A 177 -5.93 -9.21 -0.55
N THR A 178 -6.75 -9.68 -1.47
CA THR A 178 -7.22 -8.95 -2.66
C THR A 178 -6.08 -8.23 -3.41
N PRO A 179 -4.98 -8.94 -3.73
CA PRO A 179 -3.84 -8.33 -4.40
C PRO A 179 -4.11 -8.06 -5.89
N PHE A 180 -3.23 -7.29 -6.49
CA PHE A 180 -3.24 -6.95 -7.92
C PHE A 180 -1.82 -7.01 -8.50
N THR A 181 -1.70 -7.11 -9.84
CA THR A 181 -0.41 -7.09 -10.55
C THR A 181 0.30 -5.75 -10.39
N SER A 182 -0.42 -4.65 -10.69
CA SER A 182 0.03 -3.27 -10.44
C SER A 182 -1.17 -2.33 -10.28
N LEU A 183 -0.97 -1.20 -9.61
CA LEU A 183 -2.01 -0.15 -9.55
C LEU A 183 -2.32 0.41 -10.95
N THR A 184 -1.33 0.39 -11.85
CA THR A 184 -1.52 0.74 -13.26
C THR A 184 -2.53 -0.18 -13.95
N ASP A 185 -2.48 -1.48 -13.69
CA ASP A 185 -3.41 -2.44 -14.28
C ASP A 185 -4.83 -2.28 -13.71
N VAL A 186 -4.94 -2.05 -12.39
CA VAL A 186 -6.23 -1.71 -11.75
C VAL A 186 -6.83 -0.46 -12.41
N ALA A 187 -6.07 0.61 -12.50
CA ALA A 187 -6.55 1.85 -13.11
C ALA A 187 -6.86 1.68 -14.60
N SER A 188 -6.09 0.91 -15.36
CA SER A 188 -6.35 0.61 -16.78
C SER A 188 -7.62 -0.20 -16.98
N HIS A 189 -7.99 -1.05 -16.04
CA HIS A 189 -9.25 -1.78 -16.07
C HIS A 189 -10.45 -0.84 -15.96
N HIS A 190 -10.38 0.13 -15.05
CA HIS A 190 -11.49 1.08 -14.81
C HIS A 190 -11.53 2.22 -15.84
N TYR A 191 -10.39 2.65 -16.37
CA TYR A 191 -10.24 3.81 -17.25
C TYR A 191 -9.66 3.42 -18.61
N ARG A 192 -10.34 2.49 -19.31
CA ARG A 192 -9.89 1.90 -20.59
C ARG A 192 -9.60 2.88 -21.71
N PHE A 193 -10.18 4.08 -21.67
CA PHE A 193 -10.00 5.12 -22.69
C PHE A 193 -8.88 6.11 -22.39
N LEU A 194 -8.23 5.99 -21.23
CA LEU A 194 -7.13 6.85 -20.82
C LEU A 194 -5.79 6.11 -20.93
N PRO A 195 -4.72 6.80 -21.37
CA PRO A 195 -3.38 6.21 -21.37
C PRO A 195 -2.78 6.18 -19.95
N VAL A 196 -3.42 5.42 -19.04
CA VAL A 196 -3.13 5.40 -17.61
C VAL A 196 -1.67 5.08 -17.35
N GLY A 197 -1.10 4.13 -18.07
CA GLY A 197 0.31 3.74 -17.90
C GLY A 197 1.32 4.86 -18.13
N ALA A 198 0.95 5.89 -18.93
CA ALA A 198 1.78 7.06 -19.15
C ALA A 198 1.50 8.21 -18.17
N LEU A 199 0.32 8.22 -17.54
CA LEU A 199 -0.14 9.32 -16.70
C LEU A 199 0.02 9.05 -15.21
N LEU A 200 -0.05 7.76 -14.80
CA LEU A 200 -0.02 7.36 -13.40
C LEU A 200 1.42 7.29 -12.90
N SER A 201 1.72 8.03 -11.81
CA SER A 201 3.03 7.99 -11.14
C SER A 201 3.08 6.93 -10.03
N GLU A 202 1.93 6.65 -9.42
CA GLU A 202 1.78 5.68 -8.34
C GLU A 202 1.55 4.29 -8.96
N ARG A 203 2.49 3.38 -8.90
CA ARG A 203 2.45 2.12 -9.66
C ARG A 203 2.18 0.88 -8.82
N TYR A 204 2.79 0.79 -7.63
CA TYR A 204 2.72 -0.39 -6.76
C TYR A 204 2.80 -1.69 -7.55
N ASP A 205 3.88 -1.85 -8.31
CA ASP A 205 4.09 -3.01 -9.17
C ASP A 205 4.45 -4.24 -8.31
N ALA A 206 3.41 -4.97 -7.92
CA ALA A 206 3.55 -6.17 -7.11
C ALA A 206 4.10 -7.34 -7.92
N GLN A 207 3.78 -7.41 -9.21
CA GLN A 207 4.27 -8.49 -10.08
C GLN A 207 5.79 -8.41 -10.26
N GLU A 208 6.31 -7.22 -10.55
CA GLU A 208 7.76 -7.00 -10.64
C GLU A 208 8.43 -7.28 -9.29
N ALA A 209 7.88 -6.76 -8.19
CA ALA A 209 8.43 -6.98 -6.86
C ALA A 209 8.51 -8.47 -6.50
N LEU A 210 7.42 -9.24 -6.72
CA LEU A 210 7.37 -10.66 -6.42
C LEU A 210 8.28 -11.50 -7.32
N SER A 211 8.69 -10.99 -8.48
CA SER A 211 9.70 -11.68 -9.32
C SER A 211 11.05 -11.86 -8.61
N HIS A 212 11.32 -11.06 -7.59
CA HIS A 212 12.55 -11.05 -6.78
C HIS A 212 12.42 -11.75 -5.42
N TYR A 213 11.26 -12.30 -5.09
CA TYR A 213 11.02 -13.05 -3.85
C TYR A 213 10.73 -14.53 -4.16
N ARG A 214 11.19 -15.45 -3.29
CA ARG A 214 11.01 -16.91 -3.46
C ARG A 214 10.46 -17.60 -2.22
N GLY A 215 10.16 -16.84 -1.16
CA GLY A 215 9.59 -17.38 0.06
C GLY A 215 8.10 -17.70 -0.08
N PRO A 216 7.47 -18.32 0.91
CA PRO A 216 6.06 -18.70 0.84
C PRO A 216 5.13 -17.49 0.77
N VAL A 217 4.16 -17.53 -0.17
CA VAL A 217 3.11 -16.51 -0.32
C VAL A 217 1.75 -17.19 -0.36
N ALA A 218 0.85 -16.76 0.52
CA ALA A 218 -0.56 -17.12 0.45
C ALA A 218 -1.34 -15.97 -0.22
N PHE A 219 -2.24 -16.32 -1.15
CA PHE A 219 -3.10 -15.37 -1.86
C PHE A 219 -4.55 -15.60 -1.46
N LEU A 220 -5.21 -14.56 -0.97
CA LEU A 220 -6.63 -14.56 -0.68
C LEU A 220 -7.34 -13.66 -1.69
N LEU A 221 -8.08 -14.26 -2.62
CA LEU A 221 -8.78 -13.55 -3.70
C LEU A 221 -10.27 -13.42 -3.36
N ALA A 222 -10.84 -12.24 -3.57
CA ALA A 222 -12.28 -12.08 -3.53
C ALA A 222 -12.90 -12.61 -4.83
N GLY A 223 -13.94 -13.42 -4.71
CA GLY A 223 -14.61 -14.03 -5.89
C GLY A 223 -15.35 -12.99 -6.74
N SER A 224 -15.73 -11.85 -6.16
CA SER A 224 -16.36 -10.73 -6.85
C SER A 224 -15.89 -9.44 -6.18
N ASP A 225 -14.94 -8.76 -6.78
CA ASP A 225 -14.36 -7.49 -6.31
C ASP A 225 -14.55 -6.42 -7.39
N GLU A 226 -15.27 -5.36 -7.02
CA GLU A 226 -15.56 -4.25 -7.93
C GLU A 226 -14.43 -3.21 -7.96
N ILE A 227 -13.52 -3.24 -6.98
CA ILE A 227 -12.42 -2.28 -6.83
C ILE A 227 -11.13 -2.86 -7.43
N VAL A 228 -10.75 -4.05 -6.98
CA VAL A 228 -9.59 -4.79 -7.49
C VAL A 228 -10.10 -5.98 -8.30
N PRO A 229 -10.07 -5.93 -9.62
CA PRO A 229 -10.57 -7.03 -10.45
C PRO A 229 -9.90 -8.36 -10.10
N THR A 230 -10.69 -9.35 -9.71
CA THR A 230 -10.21 -10.70 -9.32
C THR A 230 -9.19 -11.31 -10.30
N PRO A 231 -9.32 -11.13 -11.64
CA PRO A 231 -8.33 -11.64 -12.59
C PRO A 231 -6.91 -11.08 -12.40
N LEU A 232 -6.75 -9.86 -11.85
CA LEU A 232 -5.41 -9.31 -11.58
C LEU A 232 -4.72 -10.04 -10.44
N GLY A 233 -5.46 -10.36 -9.37
CA GLY A 233 -4.94 -11.19 -8.28
C GLY A 233 -4.63 -12.62 -8.74
N GLN A 234 -5.46 -13.18 -9.60
CA GLN A 234 -5.24 -14.50 -10.20
C GLN A 234 -3.98 -14.52 -11.09
N THR A 235 -3.81 -13.51 -11.94
CA THR A 235 -2.59 -13.36 -12.75
C THR A 235 -1.34 -13.26 -11.89
N LEU A 236 -1.42 -12.50 -10.79
CA LEU A 236 -0.31 -12.37 -9.84
C LEU A 236 0.03 -13.71 -9.19
N TYR A 237 -0.97 -14.48 -8.77
CA TYR A 237 -0.80 -15.83 -8.21
C TYR A 237 -0.18 -16.81 -9.22
N GLU A 238 -0.71 -16.87 -10.43
CA GLU A 238 -0.23 -17.78 -11.48
C GLU A 238 1.20 -17.43 -11.97
N GLY A 239 1.55 -16.14 -11.90
CA GLY A 239 2.89 -15.65 -12.27
C GLY A 239 3.92 -15.71 -11.14
N TYR A 240 3.52 -16.06 -9.90
CA TYR A 240 4.44 -16.14 -8.77
C TYR A 240 5.37 -17.36 -8.88
N PRO A 241 6.70 -17.18 -8.85
CA PRO A 241 7.65 -18.25 -9.14
C PRO A 241 8.13 -19.04 -7.90
N GLY A 242 7.60 -18.75 -6.70
CA GLY A 242 8.00 -19.34 -5.42
C GLY A 242 7.11 -20.48 -4.96
#